data_b2f7e636b5b6ef80523e1689541fd2d6
#
_entry.id   b2f7e636b5b6ef80523e1689541fd2d6
#
_cell.length_a   1.000
_cell.length_b   1.000
_cell.length_c   1.000
_cell.angle_alpha   90.00
_cell.angle_beta   90.00
_cell.angle_gamma   90.00
#
_symmetry.space_group_name_H-M   'P 1'
#
loop_
_entity.id
_entity.type
_entity.pdbx_description
1 polymer ?
#
loop_
_entity_poly.entity_id
_entity_poly.type
_entity_poly.pdbx_seq_one_letter_code
_entity_poly.pdbx_strand_id
1 'polypeptide(L)'
;MDEKDLLIFLTLADTGNLTRTAEKLYLSQPTLSKRLQNMEADLGAALFLRSKQGVTLTPAGEAAREVIQRTARELNTLREQLQMRKDTICGTLRIEVSIDYSKYRLPQVLAAYTAQCPDVTLRVSTNHSRDCLRTLQDSSVHLAIVRGEYDWDAGKI
;
A
#
# COMPACT_ATOMS: atom_id res chain seq x y z
N MET A 1 -19.12 2.37 4.91
CA MET A 1 -17.71 1.91 4.75
C MET A 1 -16.77 2.92 5.37
N ASP A 2 -15.86 2.51 6.26
CA ASP A 2 -14.85 3.35 6.92
C ASP A 2 -13.41 2.88 6.59
N GLU A 3 -12.41 3.59 7.13
CA GLU A 3 -11.00 3.24 6.86
C GLU A 3 -10.60 1.85 7.38
N LYS A 4 -11.20 1.41 8.48
CA LYS A 4 -10.96 0.05 9.01
C LYS A 4 -11.50 -1.00 8.03
N ASP A 5 -12.57 -0.68 7.33
CA ASP A 5 -13.14 -1.56 6.30
C ASP A 5 -12.20 -1.68 5.10
N LEU A 6 -11.57 -0.56 4.67
CA LEU A 6 -10.54 -0.59 3.62
C LEU A 6 -9.37 -1.50 4.01
N LEU A 7 -8.91 -1.37 5.25
CA LEU A 7 -7.80 -2.19 5.76
C LEU A 7 -8.18 -3.67 5.86
N ILE A 8 -9.39 -3.97 6.32
CA ILE A 8 -9.94 -5.34 6.37
C ILE A 8 -9.97 -5.95 4.97
N PHE A 9 -10.52 -5.21 3.98
CA PHE A 9 -10.62 -5.67 2.62
C PHE A 9 -9.24 -6.02 2.04
N LEU A 10 -8.28 -5.09 2.12
CA LEU A 10 -6.93 -5.27 1.58
C LEU A 10 -6.18 -6.42 2.29
N THR A 11 -6.28 -6.50 3.62
CA THR A 11 -5.61 -7.57 4.37
C THR A 11 -6.21 -8.93 4.06
N LEU A 12 -7.54 -9.03 3.87
CA LEU A 12 -8.19 -10.29 3.49
C LEU A 12 -7.86 -10.69 2.06
N ALA A 13 -7.82 -9.75 1.13
CA ALA A 13 -7.40 -10.00 -0.26
C ALA A 13 -5.99 -10.57 -0.34
N ASP A 14 -5.07 -10.12 0.54
CA ASP A 14 -3.69 -10.59 0.57
C ASP A 14 -3.51 -11.92 1.31
N THR A 15 -4.28 -12.15 2.38
CA THR A 15 -4.12 -13.37 3.20
C THR A 15 -4.91 -14.56 2.68
N GLY A 16 -6.03 -14.30 2.00
CA GLY A 16 -7.00 -15.32 1.56
C GLY A 16 -7.64 -16.11 2.70
N ASN A 17 -7.53 -15.64 3.96
CA ASN A 17 -7.97 -16.39 5.15
C ASN A 17 -8.53 -15.47 6.23
N LEU A 18 -9.80 -15.69 6.60
CA LEU A 18 -10.51 -14.86 7.59
C LEU A 18 -9.86 -14.91 8.97
N THR A 19 -9.45 -16.08 9.45
CA THR A 19 -8.84 -16.24 10.77
C THR A 19 -7.52 -15.50 10.83
N ARG A 20 -6.65 -15.72 9.85
CA ARG A 20 -5.36 -15.05 9.75
C ARG A 20 -5.48 -13.53 9.60
N THR A 21 -6.51 -13.07 8.89
CA THR A 21 -6.81 -11.64 8.78
C THR A 21 -7.25 -11.06 10.12
N ALA A 22 -8.13 -11.76 10.82
CA ALA A 22 -8.62 -11.33 12.14
C ALA A 22 -7.46 -11.21 13.14
N GLU A 23 -6.57 -12.20 13.20
CA GLU A 23 -5.36 -12.18 14.01
C GLU A 23 -4.46 -10.98 13.67
N LYS A 24 -4.17 -10.77 12.38
CA LYS A 24 -3.34 -9.63 11.93
C LYS A 24 -3.92 -8.26 12.32
N LEU A 25 -5.23 -8.14 12.34
CA LEU A 25 -5.93 -6.88 12.63
C LEU A 25 -6.39 -6.76 14.08
N TYR A 26 -6.04 -7.72 14.93
CA TYR A 26 -6.48 -7.78 16.33
C TYR A 26 -8.01 -7.71 16.49
N LEU A 27 -8.73 -8.39 15.60
CA LEU A 27 -10.19 -8.49 15.59
C LEU A 27 -10.65 -9.91 15.89
N SER A 28 -11.88 -10.06 16.39
CA SER A 28 -12.51 -11.37 16.38
C SER A 28 -13.01 -11.72 14.97
N GLN A 29 -12.97 -13.00 14.59
CA GLN A 29 -13.48 -13.43 13.29
C GLN A 29 -14.96 -13.07 13.06
N PRO A 30 -15.89 -13.15 14.06
CA PRO A 30 -17.26 -12.68 13.87
C PRO A 30 -17.34 -11.19 13.55
N THR A 31 -16.53 -10.35 14.22
CA THR A 31 -16.47 -8.90 13.97
C THR A 31 -16.01 -8.61 12.55
N LEU A 32 -14.94 -9.28 12.12
CA LEU A 32 -14.41 -9.15 10.75
C LEU A 32 -15.46 -9.57 9.72
N SER A 33 -16.10 -10.72 9.91
CA SER A 33 -17.14 -11.22 9.00
C SER A 33 -18.34 -10.28 8.92
N LYS A 34 -18.75 -9.67 10.04
CA LYS A 34 -19.87 -8.72 10.07
C LYS A 34 -19.53 -7.43 9.32
N ARG A 35 -18.31 -6.89 9.50
CA ARG A 35 -17.84 -5.72 8.77
C ARG A 35 -17.78 -5.97 7.26
N LEU A 36 -17.29 -7.15 6.87
CA LEU A 36 -17.22 -7.54 5.47
C LEU A 36 -18.62 -7.62 4.84
N GLN A 37 -19.60 -8.24 5.54
CA GLN A 37 -20.99 -8.28 5.09
C GLN A 37 -21.60 -6.89 4.94
N ASN A 38 -21.35 -5.98 5.88
CA ASN A 38 -21.83 -4.61 5.80
C ASN A 38 -21.23 -3.89 4.58
N MET A 39 -19.93 -4.07 4.33
CA MET A 39 -19.24 -3.49 3.16
C MET A 39 -19.84 -4.01 1.85
N GLU A 40 -20.07 -5.32 1.73
CA GLU A 40 -20.71 -5.94 0.56
C GLU A 40 -22.15 -5.43 0.37
N ALA A 41 -22.88 -5.25 1.46
CA ALA A 41 -24.22 -4.67 1.44
C ALA A 41 -24.24 -3.18 1.01
N ASP A 42 -23.31 -2.37 1.55
CA ASP A 42 -23.15 -0.95 1.18
C ASP A 42 -22.82 -0.78 -0.32
N LEU A 43 -22.00 -1.68 -0.87
CA LEU A 43 -21.58 -1.64 -2.27
C LEU A 43 -22.54 -2.39 -3.21
N GLY A 44 -23.52 -3.13 -2.67
CA GLY A 44 -24.48 -3.90 -3.44
C GLY A 44 -23.88 -5.07 -4.23
N ALA A 45 -22.71 -5.54 -3.86
CA ALA A 45 -22.01 -6.62 -4.54
C ALA A 45 -21.22 -7.49 -3.58
N ALA A 46 -21.19 -8.81 -3.83
CA ALA A 46 -20.26 -9.70 -3.14
C ALA A 46 -18.84 -9.44 -3.63
N LEU A 47 -17.92 -9.17 -2.71
CA LEU A 47 -16.53 -8.88 -3.01
C LEU A 47 -15.64 -10.12 -2.87
N PHE A 48 -16.07 -11.08 -2.06
CA PHE A 48 -15.31 -12.29 -1.77
C PHE A 48 -16.13 -13.55 -1.98
N LEU A 49 -15.48 -14.57 -2.51
CA LEU A 49 -15.97 -15.95 -2.56
C LEU A 49 -15.33 -16.74 -1.42
N ARG A 50 -16.18 -17.43 -0.64
CA ARG A 50 -15.72 -18.33 0.44
C ARG A 50 -15.76 -19.77 -0.05
N SER A 51 -14.66 -20.49 0.12
CA SER A 51 -14.53 -21.90 -0.21
C SER A 51 -13.86 -22.68 0.93
N LYS A 52 -13.81 -23.99 0.81
CA LYS A 52 -13.02 -24.85 1.72
C LYS A 52 -11.51 -24.57 1.64
N GLN A 53 -11.05 -23.99 0.56
CA GLN A 53 -9.65 -23.68 0.29
C GLN A 53 -9.27 -22.27 0.80
N GLY A 54 -10.24 -21.46 1.22
CA GLY A 54 -10.02 -20.10 1.69
C GLY A 54 -10.99 -19.09 1.09
N VAL A 55 -10.53 -17.85 1.02
CA VAL A 55 -11.30 -16.71 0.53
C VAL A 55 -10.57 -16.11 -0.66
N THR A 56 -11.29 -15.89 -1.77
CA THR A 56 -10.76 -15.27 -3.00
C THR A 56 -11.63 -14.10 -3.41
N LEU A 57 -11.09 -13.15 -4.15
CA LEU A 57 -11.87 -12.03 -4.69
C LEU A 57 -12.84 -12.52 -5.78
N THR A 58 -13.99 -11.86 -5.85
CA THR A 58 -14.88 -11.91 -7.02
C THR A 58 -14.37 -10.95 -8.12
N PRO A 59 -14.91 -10.98 -9.34
CA PRO A 59 -14.62 -9.92 -10.33
C PRO A 59 -14.95 -8.51 -9.82
N ALA A 60 -16.03 -8.36 -9.04
CA ALA A 60 -16.36 -7.11 -8.37
C ALA A 60 -15.33 -6.74 -7.30
N GLY A 61 -14.82 -7.74 -6.55
CA GLY A 61 -13.76 -7.58 -5.56
C GLY A 61 -12.43 -7.14 -6.19
N GLU A 62 -12.06 -7.68 -7.35
CA GLU A 62 -10.86 -7.24 -8.08
C GLU A 62 -10.98 -5.79 -8.54
N ALA A 63 -12.12 -5.41 -9.12
CA ALA A 63 -12.38 -4.02 -9.49
C ALA A 63 -12.35 -3.08 -8.27
N ALA A 64 -12.94 -3.51 -7.15
CA ALA A 64 -12.93 -2.75 -5.90
C ALA A 64 -11.51 -2.62 -5.32
N ARG A 65 -10.65 -3.62 -5.48
CA ARG A 65 -9.28 -3.63 -4.96
C ARG A 65 -8.46 -2.42 -5.41
N GLU A 66 -8.49 -2.13 -6.70
CA GLU A 66 -7.75 -0.99 -7.27
C GLU A 66 -8.21 0.34 -6.66
N VAL A 67 -9.53 0.53 -6.58
CA VAL A 67 -10.12 1.76 -6.02
C VAL A 67 -9.81 1.87 -4.53
N ILE A 68 -10.00 0.80 -3.76
CA ILE A 68 -9.74 0.77 -2.32
C ILE A 68 -8.26 1.03 -2.02
N GLN A 69 -7.34 0.43 -2.77
CA GLN A 69 -5.91 0.68 -2.62
C GLN A 69 -5.57 2.15 -2.86
N ARG A 70 -6.11 2.74 -3.92
CA ARG A 70 -5.90 4.16 -4.23
C ARG A 70 -6.45 5.05 -3.13
N THR A 71 -7.69 4.83 -2.70
CA THR A 71 -8.32 5.60 -1.62
C THR A 71 -7.54 5.53 -0.31
N ALA A 72 -7.08 4.34 0.08
CA ALA A 72 -6.26 4.18 1.29
C ALA A 72 -4.93 4.96 1.20
N ARG A 73 -4.31 4.99 0.01
CA ARG A 73 -3.09 5.79 -0.24
C ARG A 73 -3.36 7.28 -0.17
N GLU A 74 -4.42 7.76 -0.81
CA GLU A 74 -4.81 9.18 -0.81
C GLU A 74 -5.10 9.69 0.61
N LEU A 75 -5.78 8.90 1.43
CA LEU A 75 -6.00 9.23 2.85
C LEU A 75 -4.69 9.34 3.63
N ASN A 76 -3.76 8.44 3.41
CA ASN A 76 -2.45 8.52 4.05
C ASN A 76 -1.66 9.74 3.59
N THR A 77 -1.67 10.05 2.29
CA THR A 77 -1.02 11.25 1.74
C THR A 77 -1.61 12.54 2.34
N LEU A 78 -2.95 12.60 2.44
CA LEU A 78 -3.61 13.75 3.08
C LEU A 78 -3.17 13.92 4.55
N ARG A 79 -3.08 12.84 5.31
CA ARG A 79 -2.59 12.88 6.70
C ARG A 79 -1.16 13.39 6.80
N GLU A 80 -0.29 12.87 5.94
CA GLU A 80 1.10 13.30 5.86
C GLU A 80 1.19 14.81 5.54
N GLN A 81 0.42 15.29 4.56
CA GLN A 81 0.35 16.72 4.21
C GLN A 81 -0.16 17.61 5.35
N LEU A 82 -1.15 17.15 6.11
CA LEU A 82 -1.67 17.88 7.25
C LEU A 82 -0.68 17.92 8.44
N GLN A 83 0.14 16.88 8.58
CA GLN A 83 1.20 16.83 9.59
C GLN A 83 2.40 17.71 9.23
N MET A 84 2.67 17.92 7.93
CA MET A 84 3.76 18.77 7.42
C MET A 84 3.60 20.28 7.70
N ARG A 85 2.53 20.72 8.34
CA ARG A 85 2.33 22.14 8.73
C ARG A 85 3.22 22.64 9.88
N LYS A 86 4.10 21.82 10.40
CA LYS A 86 5.20 22.25 11.28
C LYS A 86 6.46 22.31 10.42
N ASP A 87 7.28 23.34 10.57
CA ASP A 87 8.53 23.62 9.84
C ASP A 87 9.59 22.47 9.90
N THR A 88 9.17 21.27 10.20
CA THR A 88 10.02 20.10 10.36
C THR A 88 9.68 19.08 9.27
N ILE A 89 10.68 18.64 8.52
CA ILE A 89 10.56 17.56 7.55
C ILE A 89 10.34 16.25 8.32
N CYS A 90 9.12 15.72 8.29
CA CYS A 90 8.73 14.50 9.00
C CYS A 90 7.76 13.65 8.15
N GLY A 91 7.47 12.44 8.59
CA GLY A 91 6.55 11.53 7.92
C GLY A 91 7.22 10.28 7.36
N THR A 92 6.55 9.58 6.45
CA THR A 92 7.08 8.33 5.86
C THR A 92 7.46 8.54 4.40
N LEU A 93 8.73 8.33 4.07
CA LEU A 93 9.21 8.29 2.69
C LEU A 93 9.32 6.84 2.22
N ARG A 94 8.48 6.47 1.24
CA ARG A 94 8.48 5.14 0.61
C ARG A 94 9.29 5.20 -0.67
N ILE A 95 10.33 4.36 -0.72
CA ILE A 95 11.25 4.30 -1.88
C ILE A 95 11.31 2.87 -2.38
N GLU A 96 11.23 2.68 -3.67
CA GLU A 96 11.55 1.41 -4.31
C GLU A 96 12.78 1.56 -5.19
N VAL A 97 13.68 0.59 -5.08
CA VAL A 97 15.01 0.70 -5.68
C VAL A 97 15.33 -0.56 -6.46
N SER A 98 15.91 -0.40 -7.64
CA SER A 98 16.40 -1.56 -8.39
C SER A 98 17.46 -2.33 -7.59
N ILE A 99 17.41 -3.66 -7.66
CA ILE A 99 18.27 -4.57 -6.91
C ILE A 99 19.75 -4.22 -7.07
N ASP A 100 20.17 -3.86 -8.27
CA ASP A 100 21.58 -3.54 -8.55
C ASP A 100 22.04 -2.26 -7.84
N TYR A 101 21.21 -1.21 -7.85
CA TYR A 101 21.56 0.06 -7.20
C TYR A 101 21.54 -0.06 -5.66
N SER A 102 20.65 -0.90 -5.14
CA SER A 102 20.49 -1.09 -3.69
C SER A 102 21.77 -1.60 -3.01
N LYS A 103 22.58 -2.39 -3.71
CA LYS A 103 23.78 -3.03 -3.16
C LYS A 103 24.97 -2.08 -2.97
N TYR A 104 25.10 -1.09 -3.83
CA TYR A 104 26.34 -0.32 -3.91
C TYR A 104 26.24 1.13 -3.43
N ARG A 105 25.20 1.84 -3.81
CA ARG A 105 25.05 3.28 -3.55
C ARG A 105 24.04 3.64 -2.48
N LEU A 106 22.96 2.87 -2.42
CA LEU A 106 21.83 3.19 -1.57
C LEU A 106 22.18 3.34 -0.07
N PRO A 107 22.97 2.46 0.55
CA PRO A 107 23.26 2.54 1.99
C PRO A 107 23.89 3.88 2.40
N GLN A 108 24.81 4.39 1.59
CA GLN A 108 25.48 5.67 1.86
C GLN A 108 24.53 6.86 1.72
N VAL A 109 23.66 6.84 0.70
CA VAL A 109 22.65 7.88 0.47
C VAL A 109 21.64 7.90 1.61
N LEU A 110 21.15 6.72 2.02
CA LEU A 110 20.19 6.62 3.12
C LEU A 110 20.80 7.08 4.46
N ALA A 111 22.06 6.71 4.74
CA ALA A 111 22.74 7.15 5.95
C ALA A 111 22.89 8.68 6.00
N ALA A 112 23.25 9.31 4.89
CA ALA A 112 23.34 10.76 4.79
C ALA A 112 21.97 11.44 4.94
N TYR A 113 20.93 10.86 4.34
CA TYR A 113 19.56 11.39 4.42
C TYR A 113 18.99 11.29 5.83
N THR A 114 19.12 10.14 6.51
CA THR A 114 18.63 9.94 7.87
C THR A 114 19.34 10.83 8.88
N ALA A 115 20.61 11.15 8.65
CA ALA A 115 21.34 12.10 9.49
C ALA A 115 20.81 13.54 9.36
N GLN A 116 20.32 13.93 8.18
CA GLN A 116 19.76 15.27 7.92
C GLN A 116 18.27 15.38 8.27
N CYS A 117 17.54 14.28 8.16
CA CYS A 117 16.08 14.24 8.36
C CYS A 117 15.72 13.14 9.38
N PRO A 118 16.04 13.30 10.67
CA PRO A 118 15.86 12.25 11.69
C PRO A 118 14.37 11.91 11.95
N ASP A 119 13.47 12.85 11.69
CA ASP A 119 12.01 12.67 11.90
C ASP A 119 11.30 12.01 10.71
N VAL A 120 12.06 11.62 9.66
CA VAL A 120 11.52 10.90 8.51
C VAL A 120 11.71 9.39 8.68
N THR A 121 10.60 8.66 8.63
CA THR A 121 10.63 7.20 8.58
C THR A 121 10.85 6.74 7.14
N LEU A 122 11.97 6.06 6.86
CA LEU A 122 12.24 5.49 5.56
C LEU A 122 11.66 4.07 5.44
N ARG A 123 10.90 3.82 4.37
CA ARG A 123 10.50 2.49 3.94
C ARG A 123 11.10 2.22 2.57
N VAL A 124 12.06 1.31 2.53
CA VAL A 124 12.79 0.98 1.31
C VAL A 124 12.50 -0.46 0.94
N SER A 125 12.05 -0.67 -0.29
CA SER A 125 11.88 -1.98 -0.90
C SER A 125 12.79 -2.10 -2.13
N THR A 126 13.10 -3.33 -2.52
CA THR A 126 13.93 -3.60 -3.69
C THR A 126 13.19 -4.52 -4.65
N ASN A 127 13.27 -4.19 -5.95
CA ASN A 127 12.63 -4.97 -6.99
C ASN A 127 13.38 -4.85 -8.34
N HIS A 128 12.90 -5.51 -9.37
CA HIS A 128 13.38 -5.27 -10.72
C HIS A 128 12.93 -3.90 -11.23
N SER A 129 13.74 -3.25 -12.07
CA SER A 129 13.48 -1.87 -12.52
C SER A 129 12.09 -1.66 -13.11
N ARG A 130 11.55 -2.64 -13.85
CA ARG A 130 10.21 -2.56 -14.45
C ARG A 130 9.09 -2.57 -13.41
N ASP A 131 9.26 -3.34 -12.33
CA ASP A 131 8.29 -3.39 -11.22
C ASP A 131 8.39 -2.13 -10.35
N CYS A 132 9.59 -1.58 -10.15
CA CYS A 132 9.76 -0.28 -9.49
C CYS A 132 8.99 0.85 -10.20
N LEU A 133 8.96 0.84 -11.54
CA LEU A 133 8.19 1.83 -12.30
C LEU A 133 6.69 1.63 -12.14
N ARG A 134 6.23 0.38 -12.10
CA ARG A 134 4.81 0.07 -11.87
C ARG A 134 4.34 0.56 -10.50
N THR A 135 5.10 0.29 -9.45
CA THR A 135 4.77 0.74 -8.08
C THR A 135 4.77 2.26 -7.95
N LEU A 136 5.61 2.96 -8.71
CA LEU A 136 5.57 4.43 -8.79
C LEU A 136 4.31 4.91 -9.51
N GLN A 137 3.95 4.31 -10.66
CA GLN A 137 2.72 4.64 -11.39
C GLN A 137 1.46 4.40 -10.56
N ASP A 138 1.45 3.33 -9.77
CA ASP A 138 0.35 3.01 -8.84
C ASP A 138 0.37 3.87 -7.57
N SER A 139 1.28 4.84 -7.45
CA SER A 139 1.48 5.68 -6.25
C SER A 139 1.71 4.87 -4.96
N SER A 140 2.21 3.64 -5.08
CA SER A 140 2.54 2.79 -3.93
C SER A 140 3.80 3.27 -3.22
N VAL A 141 4.70 3.92 -3.97
CA VAL A 141 5.92 4.54 -3.47
C VAL A 141 5.98 6.00 -3.91
N HIS A 142 6.75 6.81 -3.18
CA HIS A 142 6.96 8.22 -3.50
C HIS A 142 8.09 8.43 -4.49
N LEU A 143 9.06 7.51 -4.50
CA LEU A 143 10.24 7.57 -5.34
C LEU A 143 10.64 6.17 -5.80
N ALA A 144 10.98 6.04 -7.08
CA ALA A 144 11.61 4.85 -7.61
C ALA A 144 13.01 5.19 -8.16
N ILE A 145 14.00 4.36 -7.82
CA ILE A 145 15.36 4.47 -8.33
C ILE A 145 15.64 3.26 -9.23
N VAL A 146 15.73 3.50 -10.51
CA VAL A 146 15.90 2.46 -11.52
C VAL A 146 17.14 2.71 -12.37
N ARG A 147 17.64 1.66 -13.03
CA ARG A 147 18.71 1.73 -14.00
C ARG A 147 18.15 1.46 -15.40
N GLY A 148 18.49 2.30 -16.37
CA GLY A 148 18.11 2.16 -17.77
C GLY A 148 17.36 3.38 -18.30
N GLU A 149 17.13 3.39 -19.61
CA GLU A 149 16.26 4.34 -20.28
C GLU A 149 14.87 3.70 -20.39
N TYR A 150 13.86 4.42 -19.96
CA TYR A 150 12.47 3.99 -20.01
C TYR A 150 11.64 5.10 -20.65
N ASP A 151 10.76 4.74 -21.57
CA ASP A 151 9.74 5.66 -22.07
C ASP A 151 8.78 5.99 -20.93
N TRP A 152 8.84 7.23 -20.49
CA TRP A 152 8.07 7.74 -19.38
C TRP A 152 7.00 8.68 -19.89
N ASP A 153 5.74 8.32 -19.69
CA ASP A 153 4.62 9.22 -19.97
C ASP A 153 4.49 10.23 -18.81
N ALA A 154 5.14 11.39 -18.98
CA ALA A 154 5.19 12.46 -17.97
C ALA A 154 3.82 13.05 -17.60
N GLY A 155 2.75 12.67 -18.29
CA GLY A 155 1.39 13.11 -18.02
C GLY A 155 0.64 12.35 -16.91
N LYS A 156 1.29 11.37 -16.26
CA LYS A 156 0.66 10.50 -15.23
C LYS A 156 1.30 10.61 -13.85
N ILE A 157 2.07 11.66 -13.58
CA ILE A 157 2.60 11.97 -12.25
C ILE A 157 1.79 13.09 -11.62
#